data_aeacd6ef69e37e6928b7577e168dd114
#
_entry.id   aeacd6ef69e37e6928b7577e168dd114
#
_cell.length_a   1.000
_cell.length_b   1.000
_cell.length_c   1.000
_cell.angle_alpha   90.00
_cell.angle_beta   90.00
_cell.angle_gamma   90.00
#
_symmetry.space_group_name_H-M   'P 1'
#
loop_
_entity.id
_entity.type
_entity.pdbx_description
1 polymer ?
#
loop_
_entity_poly.entity_id
_entity_poly.type
_entity_poly.pdbx_seq_one_letter_code
_entity_poly.pdbx_strand_id
1 'polypeptide(L)'
;ISLENHHRAVDDAECTAEIFVKFIDMLKKDGIMDLASLNELGKSSVEAIRKLHSFHIIILAKNQTGRINLYRLVSESHLTYFHKRPLIPKSLIQKYREGLIIGSACEAGELFRALLDGQSDEQLARIVRFYDYLEIQPLGNNRFMIESEKHPDINSDEDLIELNKRVIKLGEQFNKPVV
;
A
#
# COMPACT_ATOMS: atom_id res chain seq x y z
N ILE A 1 6.35 32.47 4.50
CA ILE A 1 7.66 31.91 4.90
C ILE A 1 8.59 32.14 3.72
N SER A 2 9.69 32.86 3.92
CA SER A 2 10.73 33.07 2.92
C SER A 2 11.84 32.06 3.16
N LEU A 3 12.27 31.37 2.11
CA LEU A 3 13.41 30.46 2.15
C LEU A 3 14.51 31.07 1.27
N GLU A 4 15.42 31.81 1.88
CA GLU A 4 16.45 32.59 1.17
C GLU A 4 17.69 31.78 0.81
N ASN A 5 17.99 30.71 1.56
CA ASN A 5 19.19 29.89 1.39
C ASN A 5 18.84 28.39 1.30
N HIS A 6 18.39 27.94 0.14
CA HIS A 6 18.12 26.52 -0.13
C HIS A 6 19.37 25.64 0.09
N HIS A 7 19.15 24.43 0.57
CA HIS A 7 20.17 23.39 0.79
C HIS A 7 21.15 23.65 1.96
N ARG A 8 20.79 24.52 2.90
CA ARG A 8 21.44 24.56 4.20
C ARG A 8 20.56 23.84 5.21
N ALA A 9 21.07 22.78 5.81
CA ALA A 9 20.29 21.89 6.69
C ALA A 9 19.60 22.65 7.84
N VAL A 10 20.23 23.72 8.37
CA VAL A 10 19.67 24.55 9.44
C VAL A 10 18.50 25.39 8.93
N ASP A 11 18.65 26.06 7.78
CA ASP A 11 17.63 26.94 7.21
C ASP A 11 16.40 26.13 6.75
N ASP A 12 16.63 24.92 6.18
CA ASP A 12 15.56 23.98 5.81
C ASP A 12 14.82 23.45 7.03
N ALA A 13 15.54 23.15 8.12
CA ALA A 13 14.95 22.69 9.38
C ALA A 13 14.13 23.80 10.04
N GLU A 14 14.63 25.05 10.08
CA GLU A 14 13.92 26.21 10.62
C GLU A 14 12.63 26.49 9.84
N CYS A 15 12.70 26.52 8.52
CA CYS A 15 11.53 26.67 7.65
C CYS A 15 10.48 25.57 7.90
N THR A 16 10.92 24.33 8.02
CA THR A 16 10.03 23.19 8.34
C THR A 16 9.39 23.36 9.71
N ALA A 17 10.15 23.79 10.71
CA ALA A 17 9.61 24.05 12.06
C ALA A 17 8.57 25.17 12.05
N GLU A 18 8.81 26.26 11.32
CA GLU A 18 7.84 27.35 11.18
C GLU A 18 6.55 26.90 10.50
N ILE A 19 6.64 26.06 9.45
CA ILE A 19 5.46 25.46 8.79
C ILE A 19 4.68 24.63 9.80
N PHE A 20 5.37 23.79 10.57
CA PHE A 20 4.76 22.94 11.57
C PHE A 20 4.02 23.74 12.65
N VAL A 21 4.64 24.80 13.19
CA VAL A 21 3.99 25.69 14.15
C VAL A 21 2.74 26.34 13.58
N LYS A 22 2.77 26.80 12.32
CA LYS A 22 1.59 27.36 11.65
C LYS A 22 0.47 26.33 11.50
N PHE A 23 0.78 25.07 11.19
CA PHE A 23 -0.22 24.01 11.14
C PHE A 23 -0.85 23.75 12.52
N ILE A 24 -0.04 23.75 13.59
CA ILE A 24 -0.56 23.64 14.97
C ILE A 24 -1.53 24.77 15.27
N ASP A 25 -1.19 26.00 14.93
CA ASP A 25 -2.07 27.15 15.16
C ASP A 25 -3.37 27.09 14.35
N MET A 26 -3.32 26.56 13.11
CA MET A 26 -4.52 26.32 12.31
C MET A 26 -5.41 25.25 12.97
N LEU A 27 -4.83 24.10 13.37
CA LEU A 27 -5.55 23.02 14.03
C LEU A 27 -6.22 23.49 15.33
N LYS A 28 -5.52 24.29 16.13
CA LYS A 28 -6.09 24.88 17.37
C LYS A 28 -7.28 25.78 17.07
N LYS A 29 -7.25 26.58 16.01
CA LYS A 29 -8.38 27.41 15.58
C LYS A 29 -9.60 26.58 15.19
N ASP A 30 -9.37 25.38 14.66
CA ASP A 30 -10.41 24.40 14.29
C ASP A 30 -10.83 23.51 15.48
N GLY A 31 -10.35 23.83 16.70
CA GLY A 31 -10.70 23.10 17.92
C GLY A 31 -9.94 21.78 18.14
N ILE A 32 -8.92 21.50 17.34
CA ILE A 32 -8.08 20.31 17.48
C ILE A 32 -6.95 20.62 18.48
N MET A 33 -7.08 20.11 19.70
CA MET A 33 -6.20 20.47 20.82
C MET A 33 -5.25 19.35 21.25
N ASP A 34 -5.42 18.14 20.73
CA ASP A 34 -4.64 16.96 21.09
C ASP A 34 -4.50 15.97 19.93
N LEU A 35 -3.60 14.99 20.08
CA LEU A 35 -3.34 13.96 19.07
C LEU A 35 -4.54 13.03 18.82
N ALA A 36 -5.39 12.80 19.80
CA ALA A 36 -6.56 11.95 19.63
C ALA A 36 -7.55 12.63 18.68
N SER A 37 -7.85 13.92 18.92
CA SER A 37 -8.71 14.75 18.05
C SER A 37 -8.12 14.88 16.65
N LEU A 38 -6.80 15.03 16.52
CA LEU A 38 -6.12 15.07 15.23
C LEU A 38 -6.26 13.74 14.46
N ASN A 39 -6.11 12.61 15.15
CA ASN A 39 -6.28 11.30 14.55
C ASN A 39 -7.73 11.04 14.12
N GLU A 40 -8.73 11.56 14.86
CA GLU A 40 -10.13 11.48 14.42
C GLU A 40 -10.36 12.29 13.12
N LEU A 41 -9.78 13.49 13.01
CA LEU A 41 -9.84 14.31 11.81
C LEU A 41 -9.21 13.59 10.58
N GLY A 42 -8.12 12.86 10.80
CA GLY A 42 -7.41 12.08 9.77
C GLY A 42 -8.13 10.80 9.36
N LYS A 43 -9.19 10.38 10.05
CA LYS A 43 -9.96 9.20 9.65
C LYS A 43 -10.76 9.48 8.38
N SER A 44 -10.43 8.77 7.32
CA SER A 44 -11.23 8.80 6.10
C SER A 44 -12.62 8.22 6.35
N SER A 45 -13.65 8.89 5.86
CA SER A 45 -15.01 8.33 5.89
C SER A 45 -15.07 7.02 5.10
N VAL A 46 -16.04 6.16 5.42
CA VAL A 46 -16.27 4.91 4.67
C VAL A 46 -16.48 5.19 3.18
N GLU A 47 -17.20 6.27 2.85
CA GLU A 47 -17.41 6.72 1.46
C GLU A 47 -16.12 7.13 0.77
N ALA A 48 -15.23 7.81 1.46
CA ALA A 48 -13.91 8.17 0.93
C ALA A 48 -13.06 6.91 0.69
N ILE A 49 -13.02 5.99 1.65
CA ILE A 49 -12.29 4.72 1.52
C ILE A 49 -12.80 3.90 0.34
N ARG A 50 -14.12 3.81 0.14
CA ARG A 50 -14.76 3.09 -0.97
C ARG A 50 -14.34 3.60 -2.36
N LYS A 51 -13.94 4.85 -2.46
CA LYS A 51 -13.49 5.51 -3.72
C LYS A 51 -11.99 5.39 -3.98
N LEU A 52 -11.21 4.93 -3.01
CA LEU A 52 -9.77 4.75 -3.19
C LEU A 52 -9.48 3.67 -4.23
N HIS A 53 -8.34 3.81 -4.90
CA HIS A 53 -7.82 2.74 -5.75
C HIS A 53 -7.58 1.48 -4.92
N SER A 54 -7.94 0.33 -5.48
CA SER A 54 -7.85 -0.96 -4.79
C SER A 54 -7.01 -1.94 -5.59
N PHE A 55 -6.32 -2.81 -4.89
CA PHE A 55 -5.44 -3.83 -5.42
C PHE A 55 -5.93 -5.22 -5.05
N HIS A 56 -5.53 -6.23 -5.81
CA HIS A 56 -5.72 -7.61 -5.41
C HIS A 56 -4.83 -7.95 -4.21
N ILE A 57 -5.31 -8.84 -3.37
CA ILE A 57 -4.61 -9.36 -2.20
C ILE A 57 -5.00 -10.81 -1.98
N ILE A 58 -4.05 -11.64 -1.56
CA ILE A 58 -4.33 -13.01 -1.12
C ILE A 58 -4.33 -13.05 0.41
N ILE A 59 -5.36 -13.65 0.98
CA ILE A 59 -5.49 -13.82 2.42
C ILE A 59 -5.75 -15.30 2.71
N LEU A 60 -4.82 -15.94 3.41
CA LEU A 60 -4.91 -17.35 3.80
C LEU A 60 -5.12 -17.47 5.30
N ALA A 61 -5.96 -18.40 5.73
CA ALA A 61 -6.15 -18.73 7.13
C ALA A 61 -5.12 -19.79 7.56
N LYS A 62 -4.23 -19.44 8.49
CA LYS A 62 -3.20 -20.33 9.02
C LYS A 62 -3.76 -21.29 10.08
N ASN A 63 -4.77 -20.88 10.82
CA ASN A 63 -5.35 -21.62 11.95
C ASN A 63 -6.83 -21.20 12.18
N GLN A 64 -7.44 -21.72 13.24
CA GLN A 64 -8.83 -21.44 13.59
C GLN A 64 -9.09 -19.92 13.84
N THR A 65 -8.17 -19.23 14.52
CA THR A 65 -8.26 -17.79 14.75
C THR A 65 -8.25 -17.04 13.41
N GLY A 66 -7.32 -17.41 12.52
CA GLY A 66 -7.25 -16.83 11.16
C GLY A 66 -8.52 -17.08 10.36
N ARG A 67 -9.14 -18.27 10.47
CA ARG A 67 -10.41 -18.57 9.80
C ARG A 67 -11.52 -17.64 10.27
N ILE A 68 -11.64 -17.40 11.57
CA ILE A 68 -12.63 -16.48 12.13
C ILE A 68 -12.33 -15.04 11.65
N ASN A 69 -11.07 -14.62 11.69
CA ASN A 69 -10.67 -13.29 11.24
C ASN A 69 -10.89 -13.09 9.74
N LEU A 70 -10.64 -14.12 8.91
CA LEU A 70 -10.96 -14.09 7.49
C LEU A 70 -12.46 -13.88 7.26
N TYR A 71 -13.33 -14.60 7.97
CA TYR A 71 -14.78 -14.40 7.86
C TYR A 71 -15.21 -13.00 8.27
N ARG A 72 -14.58 -12.41 9.31
CA ARG A 72 -14.84 -11.01 9.69
C ARG A 72 -14.44 -10.04 8.59
N LEU A 73 -13.25 -10.22 7.99
CA LEU A 73 -12.80 -9.40 6.88
C LEU A 73 -13.74 -9.49 5.68
N VAL A 74 -14.18 -10.70 5.31
CA VAL A 74 -15.14 -10.92 4.22
C VAL A 74 -16.48 -10.25 4.54
N SER A 75 -16.99 -10.41 5.76
CA SER A 75 -18.26 -9.77 6.18
C SER A 75 -18.16 -8.25 6.08
N GLU A 76 -17.11 -7.65 6.64
CA GLU A 76 -16.90 -6.19 6.59
C GLU A 76 -16.73 -5.69 5.16
N SER A 77 -16.06 -6.45 4.30
CA SER A 77 -15.88 -6.06 2.89
C SER A 77 -17.20 -5.97 2.11
N HIS A 78 -18.19 -6.76 2.48
CA HIS A 78 -19.51 -6.76 1.86
C HIS A 78 -20.50 -5.82 2.54
N LEU A 79 -20.50 -5.75 3.86
CA LEU A 79 -21.48 -4.97 4.61
C LEU A 79 -21.09 -3.49 4.71
N THR A 80 -19.78 -3.22 4.94
CA THR A 80 -19.30 -1.86 5.23
C THR A 80 -18.58 -1.24 4.05
N TYR A 81 -17.70 -1.99 3.37
CA TYR A 81 -16.78 -1.43 2.37
C TYR A 81 -17.09 -1.82 0.92
N PHE A 82 -18.27 -2.36 0.63
CA PHE A 82 -18.65 -2.72 -0.73
C PHE A 82 -18.78 -1.49 -1.63
N HIS A 83 -18.04 -1.49 -2.76
CA HIS A 83 -18.20 -0.51 -3.83
C HIS A 83 -17.90 -1.17 -5.18
N LYS A 84 -18.95 -1.54 -5.92
CA LYS A 84 -18.89 -2.36 -7.15
C LYS A 84 -18.27 -3.75 -6.92
N ARG A 85 -17.39 -3.89 -5.97
CA ARG A 85 -16.72 -5.12 -5.49
C ARG A 85 -16.44 -5.01 -3.99
N PRO A 86 -16.19 -6.14 -3.31
CA PRO A 86 -15.79 -6.12 -1.90
C PRO A 86 -14.41 -5.48 -1.76
N LEU A 87 -14.26 -4.54 -0.83
CA LEU A 87 -12.99 -3.88 -0.53
C LEU A 87 -12.62 -4.13 0.93
N ILE A 88 -11.32 -4.21 1.21
CA ILE A 88 -10.80 -4.38 2.57
C ILE A 88 -9.70 -3.34 2.80
N PRO A 89 -9.92 -2.33 3.66
CA PRO A 89 -8.87 -1.40 4.03
C PRO A 89 -7.69 -2.11 4.71
N LYS A 90 -6.45 -1.71 4.43
CA LYS A 90 -5.27 -2.27 5.08
C LYS A 90 -5.31 -2.18 6.61
N SER A 91 -5.88 -1.11 7.15
CA SER A 91 -6.09 -0.93 8.60
C SER A 91 -6.98 -2.03 9.19
N LEU A 92 -8.01 -2.47 8.45
CA LEU A 92 -8.87 -3.55 8.87
C LEU A 92 -8.15 -4.91 8.82
N ILE A 93 -7.33 -5.14 7.77
CA ILE A 93 -6.47 -6.34 7.69
C ILE A 93 -5.53 -6.36 8.89
N GLN A 94 -4.91 -5.24 9.23
CA GLN A 94 -4.00 -5.12 10.36
C GLN A 94 -4.70 -5.42 11.70
N LYS A 95 -5.93 -4.96 11.87
CA LYS A 95 -6.76 -5.23 13.05
C LYS A 95 -7.03 -6.73 13.24
N TYR A 96 -7.26 -7.46 12.16
CA TYR A 96 -7.60 -8.89 12.18
C TYR A 96 -6.47 -9.79 11.68
N ARG A 97 -5.22 -9.33 11.76
CA ARG A 97 -4.05 -10.00 11.19
C ARG A 97 -3.72 -11.35 11.82
N GLU A 98 -4.09 -11.54 13.08
CA GLU A 98 -3.76 -12.76 13.82
C GLU A 98 -4.29 -14.01 13.11
N GLY A 99 -3.38 -14.99 12.91
CA GLY A 99 -3.70 -16.26 12.26
C GLY A 99 -3.89 -16.18 10.75
N LEU A 100 -3.62 -15.03 10.11
CA LEU A 100 -3.65 -14.85 8.67
C LEU A 100 -2.23 -14.85 8.07
N ILE A 101 -2.15 -15.26 6.81
CA ILE A 101 -0.98 -15.11 5.94
C ILE A 101 -1.43 -14.25 4.76
N ILE A 102 -0.68 -13.19 4.47
CA ILE A 102 -1.02 -12.20 3.45
C ILE A 102 -0.03 -12.26 2.30
N GLY A 103 -0.52 -12.47 1.09
CA GLY A 103 0.27 -12.51 -0.14
C GLY A 103 0.08 -11.29 -1.02
N SER A 104 1.12 -10.96 -1.81
CA SER A 104 1.13 -9.77 -2.68
C SER A 104 0.22 -9.88 -3.92
N ALA A 105 -0.31 -11.06 -4.17
CA ALA A 105 -1.15 -11.37 -5.32
C ALA A 105 -0.49 -11.17 -6.70
N CYS A 106 -1.30 -11.10 -7.75
CA CYS A 106 -0.91 -11.08 -9.16
C CYS A 106 -0.52 -9.68 -9.67
N GLU A 107 -0.55 -9.49 -10.98
CA GLU A 107 -0.28 -8.22 -11.68
C GLU A 107 -1.20 -7.07 -11.25
N ALA A 108 -2.39 -7.39 -10.74
CA ALA A 108 -3.31 -6.41 -10.18
C ALA A 108 -3.08 -6.15 -8.66
N GLY A 109 -2.06 -6.77 -8.08
CA GLY A 109 -1.59 -6.53 -6.71
C GLY A 109 -0.82 -5.22 -6.58
N GLU A 110 -0.76 -4.69 -5.35
CA GLU A 110 -0.10 -3.41 -5.08
C GLU A 110 1.40 -3.44 -5.41
N LEU A 111 2.10 -4.53 -5.07
CA LEU A 111 3.54 -4.64 -5.31
C LEU A 111 3.85 -4.62 -6.80
N PHE A 112 3.14 -5.42 -7.59
CA PHE A 112 3.38 -5.50 -9.02
C PHE A 112 3.07 -4.17 -9.72
N ARG A 113 1.97 -3.51 -9.32
CA ARG A 113 1.63 -2.17 -9.82
C ARG A 113 2.69 -1.13 -9.46
N ALA A 114 3.18 -1.16 -8.22
CA ALA A 114 4.26 -0.25 -7.79
C ALA A 114 5.55 -0.44 -8.60
N LEU A 115 5.87 -1.69 -8.99
CA LEU A 115 7.01 -1.99 -9.87
C LEU A 115 6.81 -1.43 -11.28
N LEU A 116 5.61 -1.60 -11.85
CA LEU A 116 5.25 -1.04 -13.17
C LEU A 116 5.28 0.49 -13.16
N ASP A 117 4.81 1.12 -12.09
CA ASP A 117 4.78 2.57 -11.92
C ASP A 117 6.16 3.17 -11.60
N GLY A 118 7.22 2.35 -11.50
CA GLY A 118 8.59 2.80 -11.20
C GLY A 118 8.74 3.45 -9.82
N GLN A 119 7.98 3.00 -8.82
CA GLN A 119 8.05 3.59 -7.48
C GLN A 119 9.43 3.41 -6.83
N SER A 120 9.78 4.32 -5.93
CA SER A 120 11.08 4.33 -5.26
C SER A 120 11.30 3.11 -4.35
N ASP A 121 12.58 2.80 -4.07
CA ASP A 121 12.93 1.68 -3.19
C ASP A 121 12.31 1.80 -1.79
N GLU A 122 12.17 3.03 -1.26
CA GLU A 122 11.51 3.24 0.03
C GLU A 122 10.01 2.91 -0.03
N GLN A 123 9.34 3.25 -1.14
CA GLN A 123 7.93 2.92 -1.35
C GLN A 123 7.74 1.42 -1.51
N LEU A 124 8.58 0.77 -2.34
CA LEU A 124 8.59 -0.69 -2.49
C LEU A 124 8.86 -1.41 -1.17
N ALA A 125 9.83 -0.94 -0.38
CA ALA A 125 10.12 -1.47 0.95
C ALA A 125 8.92 -1.40 1.90
N ARG A 126 8.19 -0.29 1.89
CA ARG A 126 6.97 -0.12 2.69
C ARG A 126 5.88 -1.11 2.29
N ILE A 127 5.69 -1.31 0.97
CA ILE A 127 4.72 -2.25 0.42
C ILE A 127 5.11 -3.68 0.81
N VAL A 128 6.35 -4.10 0.56
CA VAL A 128 6.83 -5.47 0.82
C VAL A 128 6.70 -5.86 2.30
N ARG A 129 6.97 -4.92 3.23
CA ARG A 129 6.84 -5.19 4.67
C ARG A 129 5.43 -5.56 5.11
N PHE A 130 4.41 -5.14 4.37
CA PHE A 130 3.02 -5.46 4.68
C PHE A 130 2.69 -6.93 4.45
N TYR A 131 3.30 -7.58 3.46
CA TYR A 131 3.02 -8.95 3.04
C TYR A 131 3.87 -9.98 3.80
N ASP A 132 3.34 -11.19 3.96
CA ASP A 132 4.06 -12.32 4.55
C ASP A 132 4.86 -13.08 3.49
N TYR A 133 4.36 -13.11 2.24
CA TYR A 133 5.05 -13.65 1.07
C TYR A 133 4.76 -12.81 -0.16
N LEU A 134 5.62 -12.93 -1.15
CA LEU A 134 5.47 -12.28 -2.45
C LEU A 134 5.13 -13.33 -3.50
N GLU A 135 4.50 -12.90 -4.60
CA GLU A 135 4.02 -13.78 -5.64
C GLU A 135 4.56 -13.35 -7.00
N ILE A 136 5.05 -14.30 -7.77
CA ILE A 136 5.35 -14.13 -9.19
C ILE A 136 4.34 -14.92 -10.02
N GLN A 137 4.17 -14.54 -11.28
CA GLN A 137 3.24 -15.19 -12.19
C GLN A 137 3.98 -15.88 -13.33
N PRO A 138 3.48 -17.02 -13.82
CA PRO A 138 3.92 -17.56 -15.10
C PRO A 138 3.80 -16.51 -16.21
N LEU A 139 4.76 -16.45 -17.13
CA LEU A 139 4.80 -15.41 -18.17
C LEU A 139 3.50 -15.37 -18.98
N GLY A 140 2.90 -16.52 -19.26
CA GLY A 140 1.65 -16.62 -20.00
C GLY A 140 0.48 -15.83 -19.37
N ASN A 141 0.47 -15.69 -18.03
CA ASN A 141 -0.58 -14.93 -17.34
C ASN A 141 -0.47 -13.42 -17.59
N ASN A 142 0.74 -12.92 -17.86
CA ASN A 142 1.03 -11.48 -18.00
C ASN A 142 1.32 -11.08 -19.46
N ARG A 143 1.30 -12.00 -20.42
CA ARG A 143 1.59 -11.73 -21.84
C ARG A 143 0.70 -10.65 -22.46
N PHE A 144 -0.53 -10.50 -21.98
CA PHE A 144 -1.42 -9.44 -22.44
C PHE A 144 -0.85 -8.02 -22.24
N MET A 145 0.17 -7.87 -21.38
CA MET A 145 0.83 -6.58 -21.15
C MET A 145 1.72 -6.18 -22.33
N ILE A 146 2.32 -7.14 -23.03
CA ILE A 146 3.21 -6.89 -24.17
C ILE A 146 2.46 -6.21 -25.33
N GLU A 147 1.17 -6.52 -25.48
CA GLU A 147 0.32 -5.96 -26.55
C GLU A 147 -0.51 -4.75 -26.04
N SER A 148 -0.29 -4.30 -24.81
CA SER A 148 -1.13 -3.30 -24.17
C SER A 148 -0.51 -1.91 -24.22
N GLU A 149 -1.19 -0.97 -24.84
CA GLU A 149 -0.83 0.46 -24.80
C GLU A 149 -0.72 1.04 -23.38
N LYS A 150 -1.30 0.35 -22.38
CA LYS A 150 -1.24 0.76 -20.97
C LYS A 150 0.10 0.45 -20.31
N HIS A 151 0.92 -0.38 -20.94
CA HIS A 151 2.20 -0.85 -20.41
C HIS A 151 3.31 -0.66 -21.47
N PRO A 152 3.61 0.61 -21.86
CA PRO A 152 4.52 0.89 -22.97
C PRO A 152 5.94 0.40 -22.75
N ASP A 153 6.32 0.14 -21.49
CA ASP A 153 7.65 -0.36 -21.13
C ASP A 153 7.75 -1.91 -21.15
N ILE A 154 6.64 -2.62 -21.42
CA ILE A 154 6.60 -4.08 -21.50
C ILE A 154 6.41 -4.49 -22.95
N ASN A 155 7.50 -4.90 -23.60
CA ASN A 155 7.51 -5.18 -25.03
C ASN A 155 7.87 -6.64 -25.37
N SER A 156 8.30 -7.41 -24.38
CA SER A 156 8.83 -8.77 -24.58
C SER A 156 8.62 -9.67 -23.36
N ASP A 157 8.81 -10.98 -23.56
CA ASP A 157 8.85 -11.95 -22.46
C ASP A 157 10.04 -11.67 -21.51
N GLU A 158 11.12 -11.08 -22.00
CA GLU A 158 12.30 -10.68 -21.24
C GLU A 158 11.95 -9.59 -20.20
N ASP A 159 11.09 -8.63 -20.55
CA ASP A 159 10.63 -7.59 -19.64
C ASP A 159 9.79 -8.18 -18.51
N LEU A 160 8.93 -9.16 -18.81
CA LEU A 160 8.16 -9.89 -17.82
C LEU A 160 9.05 -10.73 -16.88
N ILE A 161 10.10 -11.36 -17.43
CA ILE A 161 11.11 -12.08 -16.65
C ILE A 161 11.83 -11.13 -15.70
N GLU A 162 12.18 -9.93 -16.16
CA GLU A 162 12.87 -8.94 -15.32
C GLU A 162 11.96 -8.45 -14.17
N LEU A 163 10.67 -8.24 -14.40
CA LEU A 163 9.72 -7.94 -13.33
C LEU A 163 9.68 -9.07 -12.28
N ASN A 164 9.58 -10.34 -12.70
CA ASN A 164 9.61 -11.47 -11.78
C ASN A 164 10.93 -11.51 -10.98
N LYS A 165 12.08 -11.27 -11.63
CA LYS A 165 13.39 -11.18 -10.95
C LYS A 165 13.43 -10.04 -9.92
N ARG A 166 12.82 -8.90 -10.20
CA ARG A 166 12.72 -7.79 -9.23
C ARG A 166 11.91 -8.20 -8.01
N VAL A 167 10.79 -8.93 -8.18
CA VAL A 167 10.01 -9.47 -7.05
C VAL A 167 10.84 -10.46 -6.24
N ILE A 168 11.59 -11.38 -6.90
CA ILE A 168 12.47 -12.35 -6.22
C ILE A 168 13.53 -11.61 -5.40
N LYS A 169 14.21 -10.63 -6.00
CA LYS A 169 15.23 -9.82 -5.31
C LYS A 169 14.68 -9.09 -4.08
N LEU A 170 13.46 -8.56 -4.17
CA LEU A 170 12.76 -7.96 -3.02
C LEU A 170 12.47 -9.02 -1.94
N GLY A 171 12.04 -10.21 -2.34
CA GLY A 171 11.85 -11.33 -1.41
C GLY A 171 13.13 -11.68 -0.64
N GLU A 172 14.25 -11.80 -1.34
CA GLU A 172 15.56 -12.03 -0.73
C GLU A 172 15.96 -10.90 0.22
N GLN A 173 15.86 -9.65 -0.23
CA GLN A 173 16.23 -8.46 0.53
C GLN A 173 15.43 -8.32 1.83
N PHE A 174 14.15 -8.66 1.82
CA PHE A 174 13.25 -8.54 2.98
C PHE A 174 12.99 -9.88 3.70
N ASN A 175 13.70 -10.94 3.33
CA ASN A 175 13.54 -12.29 3.88
C ASN A 175 12.05 -12.75 3.83
N LYS A 176 11.43 -12.57 2.66
CA LYS A 176 10.06 -13.00 2.37
C LYS A 176 10.09 -14.17 1.40
N PRO A 177 9.32 -15.25 1.65
CA PRO A 177 9.11 -16.29 0.63
C PRO A 177 8.56 -15.69 -0.67
N VAL A 178 8.99 -16.23 -1.80
CA VAL A 178 8.44 -15.90 -3.12
C VAL A 178 7.88 -17.18 -3.72
N VAL A 179 6.66 -17.16 -4.20
CA VAL A 179 5.93 -18.33 -4.72
C VAL A 179 5.39 -18.06 -6.11
#